data_c427be42c0d942672c7412390dcd9a5b
#
_entry.id   c427be42c0d942672c7412390dcd9a5b
#
_cell.length_a   1.000
_cell.length_b   1.000
_cell.length_c   1.000
_cell.angle_alpha   90.00
_cell.angle_beta   90.00
_cell.angle_gamma   90.00
#
_symmetry.space_group_name_H-M   'P 1'
#
loop_
_entity.id
_entity.type
_entity.pdbx_description
1 polymer ?
#
loop_
_entity_poly.entity_id
_entity_poly.type
_entity_poly.pdbx_seq_one_letter_code
_entity_poly.pdbx_strand_id
1 'polypeptide(L)'
;MIRFLKKVGRQLPVLKDIHRYILALEAEREELRHTVGGQREELAVARETTRRLYVPPGHPHSPIPDVDEMRRRESELFGKPPEELPGVGTVVEDQLTILREMKRWGVEPALPAEGDGRRCSADDPGYGRGDVALLHAFLRRLRPRRVVCAGAGPFVPALLDLNEHVLGRTVSITVVDPDAERFRPLLKPEEAEKVRLVPSRVHEVPFDTFTSLAPGDVLCLETSHVSKTGSDLNHLLFRVLPRLKPGVHVHPNGVFWPFEYPGTWVTEGRAWNEAYLWRAFLLHNASWEIAVFASFLESSHRTGLLREVPEWQRTRGGGLWLRRKS
;
A
#
# COMPACT_ATOMS: atom_id res chain seq x y z
N MET A 1 -53.42 36.17 14.47
CA MET A 1 -53.91 35.05 15.29
C MET A 1 -52.83 34.46 16.21
N ILE A 2 -51.68 34.02 15.73
CA ILE A 2 -50.57 33.44 16.53
C ILE A 2 -49.99 34.42 17.58
N ARG A 3 -49.88 35.72 17.29
CA ARG A 3 -49.40 36.76 18.25
C ARG A 3 -50.40 37.02 19.40
N PHE A 4 -51.71 36.86 19.16
CA PHE A 4 -52.74 37.03 20.15
C PHE A 4 -52.80 35.85 21.10
N LEU A 5 -52.68 34.62 20.59
CA LEU A 5 -52.56 33.41 21.39
C LEU A 5 -51.30 33.38 22.30
N LYS A 6 -50.18 33.96 21.82
CA LYS A 6 -48.95 34.13 22.63
C LYS A 6 -49.16 35.04 23.85
N LYS A 7 -50.08 36.01 23.80
CA LYS A 7 -50.33 36.95 24.93
C LYS A 7 -51.35 36.39 25.94
N VAL A 8 -52.34 35.62 25.49
CA VAL A 8 -53.36 34.99 26.37
C VAL A 8 -52.88 33.70 26.99
N GLY A 9 -52.03 32.94 26.30
CA GLY A 9 -51.52 31.63 26.76
C GLY A 9 -50.57 31.69 27.96
N ARG A 10 -50.08 32.87 28.34
CA ARG A 10 -49.18 33.03 29.50
C ARG A 10 -49.85 32.84 30.84
N GLN A 11 -51.20 32.78 30.92
CA GLN A 11 -51.93 32.73 32.18
C GLN A 11 -52.68 31.40 32.49
N LEU A 12 -52.78 30.48 31.53
CA LEU A 12 -53.42 29.19 31.74
C LEU A 12 -52.39 28.04 31.61
N PRO A 13 -52.26 27.15 32.62
CA PRO A 13 -51.30 26.06 32.65
C PRO A 13 -51.37 25.17 31.40
N VAL A 14 -52.53 24.80 30.95
CA VAL A 14 -52.78 23.93 29.78
C VAL A 14 -52.27 24.57 28.49
N LEU A 15 -52.39 25.87 28.30
CA LEU A 15 -51.90 26.56 27.10
C LEU A 15 -50.39 26.68 27.08
N LYS A 16 -49.74 26.71 28.25
CA LYS A 16 -48.27 26.64 28.37
C LYS A 16 -47.74 25.28 27.97
N ASP A 17 -48.44 24.21 28.36
CA ASP A 17 -48.03 22.86 28.03
C ASP A 17 -48.21 22.55 26.54
N ILE A 18 -49.32 22.99 25.95
CA ILE A 18 -49.54 22.91 24.50
C ILE A 18 -48.50 23.70 23.74
N HIS A 19 -48.17 24.91 24.20
CA HIS A 19 -47.12 25.71 23.52
C HIS A 19 -45.75 25.05 23.59
N ARG A 20 -45.40 24.47 24.77
CA ARG A 20 -44.13 23.72 24.95
C ARG A 20 -44.09 22.49 24.04
N TYR A 21 -45.20 21.76 23.93
CA TYR A 21 -45.33 20.62 23.04
C TYR A 21 -45.18 21.01 21.55
N ILE A 22 -45.82 22.10 21.13
CA ILE A 22 -45.67 22.62 19.74
C ILE A 22 -44.20 22.98 19.45
N LEU A 23 -43.50 23.66 20.36
CA LEU A 23 -42.08 24.00 20.19
C LEU A 23 -41.20 22.75 20.11
N ALA A 24 -41.50 21.71 20.90
CA ALA A 24 -40.77 20.45 20.83
C ALA A 24 -41.00 19.76 19.48
N LEU A 25 -42.23 19.72 18.97
CA LEU A 25 -42.54 19.17 17.67
C LEU A 25 -41.91 19.98 16.52
N GLU A 26 -41.84 21.30 16.63
CA GLU A 26 -41.15 22.13 15.66
C GLU A 26 -39.63 21.86 15.63
N ALA A 27 -39.01 21.68 16.80
CA ALA A 27 -37.60 21.31 16.91
C ALA A 27 -37.30 19.92 16.33
N GLU A 28 -38.11 18.92 16.70
CA GLU A 28 -38.02 17.56 16.16
C GLU A 28 -38.20 17.54 14.62
N ARG A 29 -39.17 18.29 14.13
CA ARG A 29 -39.40 18.41 12.69
C ARG A 29 -38.17 19.02 11.96
N GLU A 30 -37.50 20.00 12.56
CA GLU A 30 -36.32 20.63 11.96
C GLU A 30 -35.13 19.68 11.97
N GLU A 31 -34.93 18.94 13.04
CA GLU A 31 -33.91 17.88 13.15
C GLU A 31 -34.13 16.78 12.11
N LEU A 32 -35.39 16.31 11.98
CA LEU A 32 -35.74 15.31 10.96
C LEU A 32 -35.51 15.84 9.54
N ARG A 33 -35.82 17.11 9.29
CA ARG A 33 -35.54 17.73 7.96
C ARG A 33 -34.06 17.76 7.66
N HIS A 34 -33.23 18.12 8.63
CA HIS A 34 -31.78 18.11 8.48
C HIS A 34 -31.26 16.72 8.19
N THR A 35 -31.73 15.72 8.96
CA THR A 35 -31.37 14.31 8.77
C THR A 35 -31.79 13.78 7.39
N VAL A 36 -33.02 14.04 6.97
CA VAL A 36 -33.52 13.64 5.64
C VAL A 36 -32.75 14.36 4.53
N GLY A 37 -32.36 15.61 4.74
CA GLY A 37 -31.52 16.37 3.82
C GLY A 37 -30.16 15.70 3.59
N GLY A 38 -29.46 15.37 4.67
CA GLY A 38 -28.17 14.65 4.61
C GLY A 38 -28.29 13.29 3.93
N GLN A 39 -29.30 12.50 4.30
CA GLN A 39 -29.53 11.18 3.67
C GLN A 39 -29.84 11.29 2.17
N ARG A 40 -30.53 12.34 1.73
CA ARG A 40 -30.79 12.58 0.29
C ARG A 40 -29.52 12.90 -0.48
N GLU A 41 -28.62 13.69 0.10
CA GLU A 41 -27.32 14.01 -0.50
C GLU A 41 -26.44 12.76 -0.60
N GLU A 42 -26.34 11.97 0.49
CA GLU A 42 -25.63 10.70 0.49
C GLU A 42 -26.17 9.74 -0.57
N LEU A 43 -27.50 9.62 -0.65
CA LEU A 43 -28.17 8.78 -1.64
C LEU A 43 -27.93 9.27 -3.08
N ALA A 44 -27.88 10.59 -3.30
CA ALA A 44 -27.58 11.15 -4.61
C ALA A 44 -26.15 10.84 -5.04
N VAL A 45 -25.18 10.97 -4.12
CA VAL A 45 -23.76 10.59 -4.36
C VAL A 45 -23.65 9.09 -4.65
N ALA A 46 -24.28 8.25 -3.83
CA ALA A 46 -24.27 6.79 -4.01
C ALA A 46 -24.88 6.39 -5.37
N ARG A 47 -25.99 6.99 -5.76
CA ARG A 47 -26.65 6.75 -7.06
C ARG A 47 -25.77 7.17 -8.23
N GLU A 48 -25.12 8.34 -8.15
CA GLU A 48 -24.22 8.80 -9.23
C GLU A 48 -22.99 7.89 -9.35
N THR A 49 -22.42 7.45 -8.23
CA THR A 49 -21.32 6.49 -8.21
C THR A 49 -21.73 5.16 -8.83
N THR A 50 -22.89 4.62 -8.42
CA THR A 50 -23.40 3.32 -8.92
C THR A 50 -23.80 3.39 -10.40
N ARG A 51 -24.28 4.53 -10.89
CA ARG A 51 -24.67 4.73 -12.30
C ARG A 51 -23.50 4.56 -13.27
N ARG A 52 -22.26 4.73 -12.81
CA ARG A 52 -21.05 4.57 -13.63
C ARG A 52 -20.57 3.12 -13.70
N LEU A 53 -21.12 2.22 -12.89
CA LEU A 53 -20.76 0.82 -12.90
C LEU A 53 -21.63 0.08 -13.93
N TYR A 54 -21.01 -0.78 -14.74
CA TYR A 54 -21.74 -1.66 -15.67
C TYR A 54 -22.67 -2.62 -14.92
N VAL A 55 -22.18 -3.13 -13.80
CA VAL A 55 -22.92 -4.01 -12.87
C VAL A 55 -22.57 -3.63 -11.42
N PRO A 56 -23.42 -3.92 -10.43
CA PRO A 56 -23.15 -3.60 -9.03
C PRO A 56 -21.98 -4.43 -8.47
N PRO A 57 -21.35 -3.98 -7.35
CA PRO A 57 -20.42 -4.82 -6.58
C PRO A 57 -21.04 -6.20 -6.25
N GLY A 58 -20.22 -7.25 -6.25
CA GLY A 58 -20.65 -8.62 -5.99
C GLY A 58 -21.26 -9.36 -7.20
N HIS A 59 -21.59 -8.66 -8.28
CA HIS A 59 -22.03 -9.33 -9.51
C HIS A 59 -20.86 -10.07 -10.17
N PRO A 60 -21.05 -11.26 -10.81
CA PRO A 60 -19.97 -12.03 -11.45
C PRO A 60 -19.14 -11.25 -12.48
N HIS A 61 -19.68 -10.22 -13.09
CA HIS A 61 -18.97 -9.34 -14.03
C HIS A 61 -18.40 -8.07 -13.35
N SER A 62 -18.51 -7.94 -12.04
CA SER A 62 -17.91 -6.83 -11.29
C SER A 62 -16.48 -7.20 -10.87
N PRO A 63 -15.51 -6.28 -11.02
CA PRO A 63 -14.19 -6.46 -10.40
C PRO A 63 -14.22 -6.28 -8.87
N ILE A 64 -15.32 -5.80 -8.31
CA ILE A 64 -15.49 -5.60 -6.86
C ILE A 64 -16.19 -6.83 -6.30
N PRO A 65 -15.58 -7.56 -5.36
CA PRO A 65 -16.15 -8.77 -4.79
C PRO A 65 -17.41 -8.49 -3.95
N ASP A 66 -18.21 -9.54 -3.73
CA ASP A 66 -19.26 -9.54 -2.72
C ASP A 66 -18.63 -9.70 -1.33
N VAL A 67 -18.59 -8.63 -0.56
CA VAL A 67 -17.98 -8.63 0.78
C VAL A 67 -18.70 -9.61 1.73
N ASP A 68 -20.00 -9.77 1.62
CA ASP A 68 -20.74 -10.69 2.47
C ASP A 68 -20.50 -12.16 2.07
N GLU A 69 -20.30 -12.45 0.80
CA GLU A 69 -19.80 -13.76 0.36
C GLU A 69 -18.39 -14.02 0.90
N MET A 70 -17.49 -13.05 0.80
CA MET A 70 -16.12 -13.18 1.31
C MET A 70 -16.10 -13.48 2.81
N ARG A 71 -16.94 -12.81 3.60
CA ARG A 71 -17.11 -13.09 5.04
C ARG A 71 -17.59 -14.51 5.30
N ARG A 72 -18.55 -15.01 4.54
CA ARG A 72 -19.05 -16.39 4.67
C ARG A 72 -17.99 -17.43 4.35
N ARG A 73 -17.05 -17.12 3.47
CA ARG A 73 -15.97 -18.00 3.02
C ARG A 73 -14.61 -17.65 3.63
N GLU A 74 -14.59 -16.88 4.73
CA GLU A 74 -13.36 -16.34 5.32
C GLU A 74 -12.29 -17.41 5.60
N SER A 75 -12.68 -18.55 6.19
CA SER A 75 -11.77 -19.64 6.50
C SER A 75 -11.19 -20.34 5.26
N GLU A 76 -11.95 -20.36 4.16
CA GLU A 76 -11.51 -20.92 2.87
C GLU A 76 -10.53 -19.96 2.17
N LEU A 77 -10.88 -18.67 2.11
CA LEU A 77 -10.16 -17.67 1.33
C LEU A 77 -8.92 -17.14 2.04
N PHE A 78 -9.01 -16.93 3.35
CA PHE A 78 -7.98 -16.31 4.17
C PHE A 78 -7.45 -17.24 5.27
N GLY A 79 -7.68 -18.55 5.14
CA GLY A 79 -7.19 -19.55 6.07
C GLY A 79 -5.66 -19.75 6.00
N LYS A 80 -5.19 -20.93 6.47
CA LYS A 80 -3.75 -21.25 6.41
C LYS A 80 -3.27 -21.23 4.94
N PRO A 81 -2.26 -20.38 4.61
CA PRO A 81 -1.74 -20.35 3.26
C PRO A 81 -1.06 -21.67 2.88
N PRO A 82 -1.06 -22.06 1.60
CA PRO A 82 -0.39 -23.26 1.10
C PRO A 82 1.13 -23.13 1.26
N GLU A 83 1.81 -24.26 1.40
CA GLU A 83 3.27 -24.31 1.53
C GLU A 83 3.97 -24.07 0.19
N GLU A 84 3.30 -24.35 -0.93
CA GLU A 84 3.80 -24.13 -2.29
C GLU A 84 2.68 -23.69 -3.23
N LEU A 85 3.05 -23.06 -4.33
CA LEU A 85 2.15 -22.74 -5.43
C LEU A 85 2.70 -23.35 -6.72
N PRO A 86 1.97 -24.24 -7.40
CA PRO A 86 2.42 -24.82 -8.65
C PRO A 86 2.85 -23.75 -9.66
N GLY A 87 4.03 -23.92 -10.24
CA GLY A 87 4.58 -23.01 -11.24
C GLY A 87 5.23 -21.72 -10.71
N VAL A 88 5.19 -21.46 -9.40
CA VAL A 88 5.90 -20.34 -8.77
C VAL A 88 7.12 -20.87 -8.03
N GLY A 89 8.31 -20.47 -8.45
CA GLY A 89 9.56 -20.90 -7.82
C GLY A 89 9.82 -20.18 -6.50
N THR A 90 9.72 -20.90 -5.37
CA THR A 90 10.00 -20.39 -4.03
C THR A 90 11.05 -21.29 -3.36
N VAL A 91 12.32 -21.15 -3.76
CA VAL A 91 13.41 -21.94 -3.15
C VAL A 91 13.76 -21.36 -1.79
N VAL A 92 13.36 -22.03 -0.72
CA VAL A 92 13.53 -21.57 0.67
C VAL A 92 14.99 -21.35 1.03
N GLU A 93 15.86 -22.33 0.70
CA GLU A 93 17.27 -22.27 1.10
C GLU A 93 18.01 -21.10 0.46
N ASP A 94 17.69 -20.78 -0.80
CA ASP A 94 18.27 -19.63 -1.50
C ASP A 94 17.87 -18.32 -0.81
N GLN A 95 16.59 -18.18 -0.42
CA GLN A 95 16.07 -17.02 0.28
C GLN A 95 16.71 -16.87 1.68
N LEU A 96 16.77 -17.96 2.44
CA LEU A 96 17.44 -17.95 3.76
C LEU A 96 18.94 -17.68 3.65
N THR A 97 19.59 -18.13 2.58
CA THR A 97 21.00 -17.82 2.31
C THR A 97 21.19 -16.33 2.07
N ILE A 98 20.35 -15.71 1.27
CA ILE A 98 20.35 -14.26 1.06
C ILE A 98 20.18 -13.52 2.40
N LEU A 99 19.23 -13.94 3.24
CA LEU A 99 19.01 -13.31 4.55
C LEU A 99 20.19 -13.49 5.49
N ARG A 100 20.85 -14.67 5.50
CA ARG A 100 22.09 -14.91 6.30
C ARG A 100 23.25 -14.01 5.84
N GLU A 101 23.42 -13.86 4.53
CA GLU A 101 24.43 -12.92 4.00
C GLU A 101 24.14 -11.49 4.43
N MET A 102 22.88 -11.08 4.38
CA MET A 102 22.47 -9.74 4.81
C MET A 102 22.77 -9.50 6.29
N LYS A 103 22.52 -10.48 7.17
CA LYS A 103 22.82 -10.40 8.60
C LYS A 103 24.32 -10.18 8.88
N ARG A 104 25.22 -10.76 8.08
CA ARG A 104 26.68 -10.55 8.20
C ARG A 104 27.09 -9.10 7.97
N TRP A 105 26.30 -8.33 7.22
CA TRP A 105 26.53 -6.91 6.99
C TRP A 105 25.98 -6.00 8.11
N GLY A 106 25.52 -6.60 9.22
CA GLY A 106 24.95 -5.86 10.36
C GLY A 106 23.58 -5.30 9.99
N VAL A 107 22.58 -6.15 10.05
CA VAL A 107 21.19 -5.76 10.08
C VAL A 107 20.84 -5.39 11.54
N GLU A 108 21.57 -4.46 12.11
CA GLU A 108 20.92 -3.61 13.08
C GLU A 108 20.15 -2.61 12.23
N PRO A 109 18.81 -2.72 12.17
CA PRO A 109 18.06 -1.72 11.48
C PRO A 109 18.37 -0.44 12.21
N ALA A 110 18.87 0.50 11.45
CA ALA A 110 18.83 1.87 11.83
C ALA A 110 17.36 2.33 11.85
N LEU A 111 16.51 1.56 12.55
CA LEU A 111 15.14 1.95 12.83
C LEU A 111 15.19 3.10 13.81
N PRO A 112 14.45 4.17 13.57
CA PRO A 112 14.48 5.34 14.43
C PRO A 112 14.11 4.94 15.86
N ALA A 113 14.95 5.34 16.82
CA ALA A 113 14.43 5.63 18.14
C ALA A 113 13.55 6.87 18.03
N GLU A 114 12.47 6.96 18.78
CA GLU A 114 11.66 8.17 18.82
C GLU A 114 12.56 9.39 19.09
N GLY A 115 12.53 10.38 18.20
CA GLY A 115 13.24 11.65 18.39
C GLY A 115 14.67 11.71 17.85
N ASP A 116 15.18 10.70 17.11
CA ASP A 116 16.54 10.71 16.56
C ASP A 116 16.69 11.50 15.24
N GLY A 117 15.65 12.21 14.82
CA GLY A 117 15.66 13.05 13.62
C GLY A 117 15.52 12.29 12.29
N ARG A 118 15.13 11.02 12.31
CA ARG A 118 14.87 10.24 11.11
C ARG A 118 13.50 10.53 10.53
N ARG A 119 13.36 10.27 9.24
CA ARG A 119 12.17 10.55 8.43
C ARG A 119 11.14 9.42 8.47
N CYS A 120 11.62 8.17 8.58
CA CYS A 120 10.72 7.02 8.58
C CYS A 120 10.12 6.78 9.97
N SER A 121 8.84 6.44 10.01
CA SER A 121 8.19 5.91 11.21
C SER A 121 8.35 4.40 11.25
N ALA A 122 8.82 3.87 12.38
CA ALA A 122 8.94 2.43 12.57
C ALA A 122 7.59 1.69 12.67
N ASP A 123 6.53 2.43 12.95
CA ASP A 123 5.18 1.92 13.17
C ASP A 123 4.22 2.32 12.03
N ASP A 124 4.76 2.61 10.82
CA ASP A 124 3.94 2.85 9.64
C ASP A 124 3.17 1.58 9.26
N PRO A 125 1.83 1.63 9.16
CA PRO A 125 1.01 0.45 8.86
C PRO A 125 1.20 -0.08 7.43
N GLY A 126 1.71 0.75 6.51
CA GLY A 126 1.94 0.39 5.11
C GLY A 126 3.35 -0.13 4.84
N TYR A 127 4.33 0.17 5.73
CA TYR A 127 5.73 -0.27 5.57
C TYR A 127 6.40 -0.40 6.93
N GLY A 128 6.20 -1.55 7.55
CA GLY A 128 6.60 -1.80 8.92
C GLY A 128 8.08 -2.10 9.13
N ARG A 129 8.47 -2.35 10.37
CA ARG A 129 9.86 -2.63 10.78
C ARG A 129 10.51 -3.76 9.99
N GLY A 130 9.77 -4.82 9.68
CA GLY A 130 10.25 -5.94 8.89
C GLY A 130 10.61 -5.54 7.46
N ASP A 131 9.75 -4.74 6.80
CA ASP A 131 9.99 -4.26 5.45
C ASP A 131 11.17 -3.29 5.41
N VAL A 132 11.28 -2.37 6.39
CA VAL A 132 12.44 -1.47 6.54
C VAL A 132 13.73 -2.25 6.75
N ALA A 133 13.72 -3.30 7.57
CA ALA A 133 14.88 -4.16 7.81
C ALA A 133 15.31 -4.88 6.52
N LEU A 134 14.37 -5.38 5.73
CA LEU A 134 14.64 -6.00 4.43
C LEU A 134 15.18 -4.98 3.43
N LEU A 135 14.55 -3.80 3.31
CA LEU A 135 15.04 -2.72 2.46
C LEU A 135 16.49 -2.37 2.82
N HIS A 136 16.78 -2.18 4.10
CA HIS A 136 18.13 -1.92 4.60
C HIS A 136 19.09 -3.02 4.17
N ALA A 137 18.74 -4.27 4.43
CA ALA A 137 19.57 -5.42 4.12
C ALA A 137 19.86 -5.53 2.61
N PHE A 138 18.83 -5.35 1.77
CA PHE A 138 18.99 -5.36 0.31
C PHE A 138 19.87 -4.21 -0.19
N LEU A 139 19.61 -2.98 0.22
CA LEU A 139 20.39 -1.83 -0.24
C LEU A 139 21.85 -1.94 0.20
N ARG A 140 22.10 -2.42 1.41
CA ARG A 140 23.46 -2.60 1.92
C ARG A 140 24.23 -3.71 1.17
N ARG A 141 23.53 -4.80 0.82
CA ARG A 141 24.10 -5.90 0.02
C ARG A 141 24.37 -5.47 -1.43
N LEU A 142 23.38 -4.84 -2.07
CA LEU A 142 23.42 -4.49 -3.47
C LEU A 142 24.30 -3.28 -3.76
N ARG A 143 24.36 -2.33 -2.81
CA ARG A 143 25.01 -1.02 -2.99
C ARG A 143 24.61 -0.39 -4.34
N PRO A 144 23.30 -0.19 -4.59
CA PRO A 144 22.82 0.29 -5.86
C PRO A 144 23.41 1.66 -6.16
N ARG A 145 23.67 1.93 -7.42
CA ARG A 145 24.00 3.28 -7.87
C ARG A 145 22.74 4.12 -8.01
N ARG A 146 21.63 3.47 -8.37
CA ARG A 146 20.34 4.13 -8.57
C ARG A 146 19.21 3.31 -7.95
N VAL A 147 18.27 4.04 -7.39
CA VAL A 147 16.96 3.53 -6.99
C VAL A 147 15.90 4.38 -7.66
N VAL A 148 14.99 3.75 -8.37
CA VAL A 148 13.82 4.42 -8.96
C VAL A 148 12.58 3.95 -8.21
N CYS A 149 11.78 4.89 -7.72
CA CYS A 149 10.49 4.63 -7.09
C CYS A 149 9.39 4.99 -8.09
N ALA A 150 8.65 4.00 -8.56
CA ALA A 150 7.45 4.20 -9.37
C ALA A 150 6.23 4.16 -8.43
N GLY A 151 5.69 5.34 -8.17
CA GLY A 151 4.84 5.62 -7.02
C GLY A 151 5.66 5.99 -5.77
N ALA A 152 5.07 6.75 -4.88
CA ALA A 152 5.75 7.30 -3.71
C ALA A 152 5.05 6.85 -2.43
N GLY A 153 5.48 5.72 -1.92
CA GLY A 153 4.95 5.10 -0.71
C GLY A 153 5.75 5.39 0.56
N PRO A 154 5.36 4.77 1.66
CA PRO A 154 6.00 4.92 2.96
C PRO A 154 7.45 4.42 3.00
N PHE A 155 7.91 3.67 2.00
CA PHE A 155 9.32 3.28 1.88
C PHE A 155 10.25 4.43 1.48
N VAL A 156 9.75 5.54 0.90
CA VAL A 156 10.59 6.68 0.48
C VAL A 156 11.31 7.32 1.67
N PRO A 157 10.68 7.67 2.79
CA PRO A 157 11.37 8.12 3.99
C PRO A 157 12.45 7.15 4.47
N ALA A 158 12.16 5.85 4.50
CA ALA A 158 13.12 4.83 4.91
C ALA A 158 14.32 4.76 3.95
N LEU A 159 14.09 4.86 2.64
CA LEU A 159 15.12 4.90 1.62
C LEU A 159 16.04 6.12 1.77
N LEU A 160 15.48 7.30 2.05
CA LEU A 160 16.25 8.51 2.30
C LEU A 160 17.15 8.38 3.54
N ASP A 161 16.60 7.85 4.63
CA ASP A 161 17.36 7.61 5.87
C ASP A 161 18.48 6.59 5.66
N LEU A 162 18.21 5.51 4.94
CA LEU A 162 19.22 4.51 4.62
C LEU A 162 20.31 5.07 3.71
N ASN A 163 19.96 5.88 2.72
CA ASN A 163 20.94 6.53 1.86
C ASN A 163 21.84 7.48 2.66
N GLU A 164 21.28 8.23 3.60
CA GLU A 164 22.03 9.16 4.44
C GLU A 164 22.92 8.44 5.45
N HIS A 165 22.34 7.59 6.29
CA HIS A 165 23.02 7.07 7.48
C HIS A 165 23.82 5.80 7.22
N VAL A 166 23.52 5.06 6.16
CA VAL A 166 24.12 3.75 5.87
C VAL A 166 24.95 3.74 4.61
N LEU A 167 24.47 4.41 3.55
CA LEU A 167 25.11 4.36 2.22
C LEU A 167 25.91 5.63 1.91
N GLY A 168 26.01 6.57 2.85
CA GLY A 168 26.83 7.78 2.73
C GLY A 168 26.38 8.72 1.60
N ARG A 169 25.07 8.77 1.32
CA ARG A 169 24.43 9.58 0.26
C ARG A 169 24.97 9.27 -1.16
N THR A 170 25.40 8.03 -1.40
CA THR A 170 25.98 7.65 -2.68
C THR A 170 24.94 7.24 -3.72
N VAL A 171 23.72 6.90 -3.31
CA VAL A 171 22.66 6.43 -4.19
C VAL A 171 21.91 7.60 -4.83
N SER A 172 21.76 7.57 -6.15
CA SER A 172 20.86 8.48 -6.86
C SER A 172 19.42 7.93 -6.78
N ILE A 173 18.52 8.71 -6.22
CA ILE A 173 17.11 8.33 -6.00
C ILE A 173 16.24 9.15 -6.95
N THR A 174 15.34 8.48 -7.69
CA THR A 174 14.31 9.15 -8.49
C THR A 174 12.94 8.68 -8.00
N VAL A 175 12.08 9.60 -7.61
CA VAL A 175 10.71 9.34 -7.16
C VAL A 175 9.75 9.87 -8.23
N VAL A 176 9.02 8.98 -8.88
CA VAL A 176 8.02 9.29 -9.91
C VAL A 176 6.64 9.08 -9.32
N ASP A 177 5.96 10.16 -9.02
CA ASP A 177 4.60 10.14 -8.44
C ASP A 177 3.91 11.48 -8.72
N PRO A 178 2.62 11.54 -9.05
CA PRO A 178 1.92 12.81 -9.22
C PRO A 178 2.05 13.77 -8.04
N ASP A 179 2.16 13.22 -6.83
CA ASP A 179 2.34 13.96 -5.57
C ASP A 179 3.75 13.84 -4.98
N ALA A 180 4.78 13.65 -5.84
CA ALA A 180 6.16 13.49 -5.39
C ALA A 180 6.65 14.69 -4.56
N GLU A 181 6.14 15.88 -4.82
CA GLU A 181 6.53 17.12 -4.11
C GLU A 181 6.25 17.08 -2.61
N ARG A 182 5.32 16.24 -2.13
CA ARG A 182 5.06 16.02 -0.69
C ARG A 182 6.30 15.56 0.09
N PHE A 183 7.29 14.96 -0.59
CA PHE A 183 8.56 14.53 0.01
C PHE A 183 9.62 15.61 0.04
N ARG A 184 9.41 16.75 -0.63
CA ARG A 184 10.38 17.84 -0.65
C ARG A 184 10.76 18.37 0.74
N PRO A 185 9.83 18.51 1.71
CA PRO A 185 10.17 18.90 3.07
C PRO A 185 11.08 17.93 3.83
N LEU A 186 11.14 16.67 3.36
CA LEU A 186 12.00 15.64 3.95
C LEU A 186 13.44 15.71 3.44
N LEU A 187 13.69 16.40 2.31
CA LEU A 187 15.02 16.46 1.70
C LEU A 187 15.90 17.44 2.43
N LYS A 188 17.13 17.03 2.68
CA LYS A 188 18.20 17.91 3.19
C LYS A 188 18.93 18.59 2.01
N PRO A 189 19.53 19.77 2.22
CA PRO A 189 20.23 20.48 1.14
C PRO A 189 21.27 19.62 0.41
N GLU A 190 21.98 18.75 1.14
CA GLU A 190 23.03 17.88 0.62
C GLU A 190 22.51 16.75 -0.25
N GLU A 191 21.20 16.53 -0.28
CA GLU A 191 20.54 15.50 -1.08
C GLU A 191 20.00 16.04 -2.41
N ALA A 192 19.98 17.35 -2.61
CA ALA A 192 19.35 18.01 -3.75
C ALA A 192 19.89 17.52 -5.12
N GLU A 193 21.18 17.17 -5.19
CA GLU A 193 21.79 16.64 -6.40
C GLU A 193 21.56 15.14 -6.63
N LYS A 194 21.19 14.41 -5.58
CA LYS A 194 21.05 12.95 -5.60
C LYS A 194 19.60 12.48 -5.61
N VAL A 195 18.68 13.31 -5.14
CA VAL A 195 17.25 12.95 -5.04
C VAL A 195 16.43 13.80 -6.00
N ARG A 196 15.86 13.15 -7.00
CA ARG A 196 15.01 13.77 -8.00
C ARG A 196 13.54 13.43 -7.74
N LEU A 197 12.73 14.43 -7.44
CA LEU A 197 11.28 14.32 -7.37
C LEU A 197 10.70 14.65 -8.75
N VAL A 198 9.87 13.76 -9.28
CA VAL A 198 9.24 13.89 -10.60
C VAL A 198 7.73 13.87 -10.41
N PRO A 199 7.05 15.02 -10.31
CA PRO A 199 5.60 15.11 -10.11
C PRO A 199 4.88 14.79 -11.41
N SER A 200 4.81 13.50 -11.73
CA SER A 200 4.25 12.99 -12.98
C SER A 200 3.73 11.56 -12.78
N ARG A 201 2.80 11.17 -13.63
CA ARG A 201 2.35 9.77 -13.67
C ARG A 201 3.41 8.88 -14.29
N VAL A 202 3.49 7.64 -13.85
CA VAL A 202 4.50 6.66 -14.29
C VAL A 202 4.52 6.47 -15.82
N HIS A 203 3.38 6.56 -16.48
CA HIS A 203 3.28 6.37 -17.93
C HIS A 203 3.59 7.64 -18.77
N GLU A 204 3.78 8.78 -18.10
CA GLU A 204 4.10 10.06 -18.74
C GLU A 204 5.62 10.34 -18.77
N VAL A 205 6.39 9.62 -17.96
CA VAL A 205 7.85 9.78 -17.95
C VAL A 205 8.52 8.92 -19.04
N PRO A 206 9.69 9.34 -19.55
CA PRO A 206 10.44 8.56 -20.53
C PRO A 206 10.77 7.16 -20.00
N PHE A 207 10.73 6.15 -20.85
CA PHE A 207 11.09 4.77 -20.49
C PHE A 207 12.49 4.66 -19.91
N ASP A 208 13.43 5.49 -20.35
CA ASP A 208 14.81 5.53 -19.87
C ASP A 208 14.90 5.77 -18.36
N THR A 209 13.89 6.40 -17.77
CA THR A 209 13.79 6.56 -16.32
C THR A 209 13.90 5.19 -15.62
N PHE A 210 13.32 4.15 -16.20
CA PHE A 210 13.31 2.79 -15.66
C PHE A 210 14.32 1.87 -16.34
N THR A 211 14.38 1.88 -17.67
CA THR A 211 15.18 0.92 -18.46
C THR A 211 16.66 1.22 -18.45
N SER A 212 17.06 2.41 -18.00
CA SER A 212 18.47 2.74 -17.78
C SER A 212 19.05 2.08 -16.51
N LEU A 213 18.23 1.51 -15.62
CA LEU A 213 18.72 0.74 -14.46
C LEU A 213 19.68 -0.37 -14.91
N ALA A 214 20.75 -0.55 -14.14
CA ALA A 214 21.83 -1.51 -14.39
C ALA A 214 21.79 -2.66 -13.36
N PRO A 215 22.55 -3.75 -13.59
CA PRO A 215 22.67 -4.81 -12.59
C PRO A 215 23.02 -4.27 -11.21
N GLY A 216 22.27 -4.69 -10.18
CA GLY A 216 22.40 -4.21 -8.80
C GLY A 216 21.57 -2.97 -8.48
N ASP A 217 21.05 -2.24 -9.46
CA ASP A 217 20.10 -1.15 -9.23
C ASP A 217 18.72 -1.69 -8.83
N VAL A 218 17.89 -0.83 -8.24
CA VAL A 218 16.59 -1.21 -7.66
C VAL A 218 15.45 -0.39 -8.24
N LEU A 219 14.36 -1.05 -8.58
CA LEU A 219 13.06 -0.46 -8.90
C LEU A 219 12.08 -0.79 -7.77
N CYS A 220 11.68 0.21 -7.00
CA CYS A 220 10.62 0.09 -6.00
C CYS A 220 9.27 0.46 -6.62
N LEU A 221 8.24 -0.32 -6.32
CA LEU A 221 6.91 -0.14 -6.87
C LEU A 221 5.89 0.11 -5.75
N GLU A 222 5.28 1.29 -5.79
CA GLU A 222 4.09 1.66 -5.01
C GLU A 222 3.01 2.05 -6.00
N THR A 223 2.29 1.06 -6.48
CA THR A 223 1.30 1.24 -7.53
C THR A 223 -0.07 1.63 -6.98
N SER A 224 -1.03 1.87 -7.87
CA SER A 224 -2.44 1.98 -7.48
C SER A 224 -3.04 0.65 -7.00
N HIS A 225 -2.30 -0.45 -7.02
CA HIS A 225 -2.71 -1.83 -6.72
C HIS A 225 -3.87 -2.37 -7.58
N VAL A 226 -4.23 -1.64 -8.66
CA VAL A 226 -5.38 -2.01 -9.50
C VAL A 226 -5.00 -2.05 -10.98
N SER A 227 -5.08 -3.27 -11.55
CA SER A 227 -5.03 -3.45 -13.00
C SER A 227 -6.34 -3.00 -13.63
N LYS A 228 -6.25 -1.96 -14.43
CA LYS A 228 -7.34 -1.41 -15.23
C LYS A 228 -6.78 -0.68 -16.44
N THR A 229 -7.65 -0.34 -17.40
CA THR A 229 -7.26 0.46 -18.56
C THR A 229 -6.55 1.74 -18.15
N GLY A 230 -5.32 1.93 -18.64
CA GLY A 230 -4.52 3.12 -18.36
C GLY A 230 -3.87 3.15 -16.96
N SER A 231 -3.88 2.04 -16.20
CA SER A 231 -3.24 2.01 -14.88
C SER A 231 -1.71 2.00 -14.97
N ASP A 232 -1.09 2.56 -13.94
CA ASP A 232 0.34 2.50 -13.66
C ASP A 232 0.84 1.06 -13.57
N LEU A 233 0.10 0.20 -12.87
CA LEU A 233 0.40 -1.21 -12.72
C LEU A 233 0.55 -1.92 -14.07
N ASN A 234 -0.40 -1.74 -15.00
CA ASN A 234 -0.32 -2.33 -16.33
C ASN A 234 0.86 -1.78 -17.14
N HIS A 235 1.14 -0.48 -17.00
CA HIS A 235 2.30 0.14 -17.65
C HIS A 235 3.61 -0.48 -17.14
N LEU A 236 3.75 -0.62 -15.83
CA LEU A 236 4.94 -1.20 -15.22
C LEU A 236 5.11 -2.68 -15.57
N LEU A 237 4.09 -3.51 -15.33
CA LEU A 237 4.17 -4.95 -15.58
C LEU A 237 4.38 -5.32 -17.04
N PHE A 238 3.66 -4.67 -17.96
CA PHE A 238 3.64 -5.10 -19.36
C PHE A 238 4.61 -4.34 -20.27
N ARG A 239 5.06 -3.15 -19.85
CA ARG A 239 5.92 -2.31 -20.69
C ARG A 239 7.28 -2.04 -20.09
N VAL A 240 7.40 -1.85 -18.77
CA VAL A 240 8.67 -1.54 -18.10
C VAL A 240 9.44 -2.82 -17.74
N LEU A 241 8.83 -3.73 -16.96
CA LEU A 241 9.52 -4.93 -16.45
C LEU A 241 10.14 -5.81 -17.56
N PRO A 242 9.48 -6.04 -18.70
CA PRO A 242 10.08 -6.84 -19.77
C PRO A 242 11.35 -6.24 -20.38
N ARG A 243 11.57 -4.94 -20.18
CA ARG A 243 12.73 -4.18 -20.72
C ARG A 243 13.84 -3.92 -19.71
N LEU A 244 13.64 -4.28 -18.45
CA LEU A 244 14.70 -4.16 -17.45
C LEU A 244 15.87 -5.08 -17.79
N LYS A 245 17.07 -4.65 -17.44
CA LYS A 245 18.28 -5.45 -17.66
C LYS A 245 18.40 -6.58 -16.65
N PRO A 246 19.03 -7.71 -17.02
CA PRO A 246 19.41 -8.74 -16.07
C PRO A 246 20.18 -8.16 -14.89
N GLY A 247 19.91 -8.67 -13.67
CA GLY A 247 20.53 -8.21 -12.43
C GLY A 247 19.85 -7.00 -11.77
N VAL A 248 18.84 -6.39 -12.39
CA VAL A 248 18.01 -5.37 -11.74
C VAL A 248 17.09 -6.05 -10.73
N HIS A 249 16.96 -5.44 -9.56
CA HIS A 249 16.03 -5.89 -8.53
C HIS A 249 14.75 -5.07 -8.55
N VAL A 250 13.62 -5.73 -8.24
CA VAL A 250 12.30 -5.09 -8.18
C VAL A 250 11.66 -5.41 -6.85
N HIS A 251 11.15 -4.39 -6.17
CA HIS A 251 10.46 -4.51 -4.90
C HIS A 251 9.03 -3.97 -5.02
N PRO A 252 8.03 -4.81 -5.32
CA PRO A 252 6.63 -4.41 -5.22
C PRO A 252 6.20 -4.39 -3.76
N ASN A 253 5.61 -3.27 -3.32
CA ASN A 253 5.01 -3.16 -2.00
C ASN A 253 3.59 -3.75 -2.00
N GLY A 254 3.12 -4.19 -0.82
CA GLY A 254 1.73 -4.65 -0.63
C GLY A 254 1.39 -6.00 -1.28
N VAL A 255 2.39 -6.82 -1.63
CA VAL A 255 2.19 -8.18 -2.16
C VAL A 255 2.51 -9.20 -1.06
N PHE A 256 1.54 -10.07 -0.76
CA PHE A 256 1.63 -11.05 0.32
C PHE A 256 1.51 -12.48 -0.23
N TRP A 257 2.08 -13.45 0.46
CA TRP A 257 1.86 -14.86 0.19
C TRP A 257 0.47 -15.30 0.69
N PRO A 258 -0.29 -16.07 -0.08
CA PRO A 258 -0.02 -16.71 -1.38
C PRO A 258 -0.48 -15.90 -2.62
N PHE A 259 -0.20 -14.61 -2.66
CA PHE A 259 -0.71 -13.62 -3.63
C PHE A 259 -2.19 -13.33 -3.42
N GLU A 260 -2.58 -13.28 -2.15
CA GLU A 260 -3.89 -12.86 -1.70
C GLU A 260 -3.75 -11.71 -0.70
N TYR A 261 -4.75 -10.87 -0.62
CA TYR A 261 -4.75 -9.76 0.31
C TYR A 261 -5.22 -10.17 1.70
N PRO A 262 -4.80 -9.45 2.76
CA PRO A 262 -5.38 -9.65 4.09
C PRO A 262 -6.90 -9.52 4.04
N GLY A 263 -7.62 -10.47 4.65
CA GLY A 263 -9.08 -10.50 4.63
C GLY A 263 -9.74 -9.20 5.12
N THR A 264 -9.11 -8.51 6.08
CA THR A 264 -9.53 -7.19 6.54
C THR A 264 -9.55 -6.15 5.43
N TRP A 265 -8.54 -6.14 4.55
CA TRP A 265 -8.48 -5.21 3.42
C TRP A 265 -9.59 -5.46 2.40
N VAL A 266 -9.88 -6.74 2.14
CA VAL A 266 -10.96 -7.11 1.22
C VAL A 266 -12.32 -6.70 1.81
N THR A 267 -12.54 -6.95 3.11
CA THR A 267 -13.80 -6.60 3.79
C THR A 267 -13.96 -5.09 4.02
N GLU A 268 -12.86 -4.31 4.01
CA GLU A 268 -12.88 -2.84 3.96
C GLU A 268 -13.29 -2.30 2.58
N GLY A 269 -13.42 -3.16 1.56
CA GLY A 269 -13.80 -2.78 0.20
C GLY A 269 -12.63 -2.42 -0.72
N ARG A 270 -11.38 -2.75 -0.33
CA ARG A 270 -10.22 -2.61 -1.24
C ARG A 270 -10.32 -3.67 -2.34
N ALA A 271 -10.80 -3.27 -3.51
CA ALA A 271 -10.90 -4.15 -4.68
C ALA A 271 -9.56 -4.20 -5.45
N TRP A 272 -8.46 -4.43 -4.74
CA TRP A 272 -7.13 -4.54 -5.30
C TRP A 272 -6.94 -5.88 -6.01
N ASN A 273 -6.16 -5.89 -7.09
CA ASN A 273 -5.94 -7.10 -7.89
C ASN A 273 -4.49 -7.27 -8.38
N GLU A 274 -3.58 -6.43 -7.91
CA GLU A 274 -2.16 -6.48 -8.27
C GLU A 274 -1.50 -7.81 -7.88
N ALA A 275 -1.81 -8.35 -6.69
CA ALA A 275 -1.25 -9.60 -6.21
C ALA A 275 -1.49 -10.77 -7.18
N TYR A 276 -2.67 -10.84 -7.79
CA TYR A 276 -3.03 -11.87 -8.77
C TYR A 276 -2.21 -11.73 -10.06
N LEU A 277 -1.90 -10.50 -10.48
CA LEU A 277 -1.05 -10.25 -11.63
C LEU A 277 0.40 -10.65 -11.34
N TRP A 278 0.91 -10.39 -10.13
CA TRP A 278 2.24 -10.85 -9.73
C TRP A 278 2.32 -12.37 -9.71
N ARG A 279 1.29 -13.06 -9.23
CA ARG A 279 1.22 -14.53 -9.31
C ARG A 279 1.26 -15.01 -10.76
N ALA A 280 0.42 -14.44 -11.63
CA ALA A 280 0.37 -14.78 -13.04
C ALA A 280 1.71 -14.48 -13.75
N PHE A 281 2.34 -13.36 -13.42
CA PHE A 281 3.65 -12.97 -13.96
C PHE A 281 4.77 -13.94 -13.57
N LEU A 282 4.75 -14.48 -12.36
CA LEU A 282 5.77 -15.40 -11.85
C LEU A 282 5.52 -16.87 -12.23
N LEU A 283 4.30 -17.21 -12.66
CA LEU A 283 3.96 -18.56 -13.13
C LEU A 283 4.86 -18.96 -14.32
N HIS A 284 5.67 -20.02 -14.13
CA HIS A 284 6.56 -20.57 -15.16
C HIS A 284 7.52 -19.54 -15.79
N ASN A 285 7.77 -18.43 -15.14
CA ASN A 285 8.62 -17.35 -15.66
C ASN A 285 10.07 -17.54 -15.25
N ALA A 286 10.84 -18.22 -16.09
CA ALA A 286 12.26 -18.48 -15.85
C ALA A 286 13.16 -17.25 -15.91
N SER A 287 12.68 -16.12 -16.47
CA SER A 287 13.42 -14.87 -16.56
C SER A 287 13.46 -14.06 -15.27
N TRP A 288 12.68 -14.46 -14.29
CA TRP A 288 12.61 -13.81 -12.99
C TRP A 288 12.78 -14.83 -11.86
N GLU A 289 13.33 -14.39 -10.76
CA GLU A 289 13.39 -15.17 -9.53
C GLU A 289 12.88 -14.36 -8.35
N ILE A 290 12.29 -15.05 -7.40
CA ILE A 290 11.99 -14.51 -6.08
C ILE A 290 13.28 -14.57 -5.27
N ALA A 291 13.91 -13.39 -5.07
CA ALA A 291 15.11 -13.28 -4.25
C ALA A 291 14.78 -13.47 -2.77
N VAL A 292 13.72 -12.82 -2.28
CA VAL A 292 13.13 -13.02 -0.95
C VAL A 292 11.64 -12.74 -1.02
N PHE A 293 10.85 -13.57 -0.35
CA PHE A 293 9.43 -13.33 -0.11
C PHE A 293 9.13 -13.59 1.38
N ALA A 294 9.24 -12.54 2.19
CA ALA A 294 9.23 -12.70 3.63
C ALA A 294 7.91 -13.22 4.19
N SER A 295 6.77 -12.85 3.61
CA SER A 295 5.47 -13.40 4.01
C SER A 295 5.31 -14.89 3.66
N PHE A 296 5.96 -15.36 2.58
CA PHE A 296 6.08 -16.81 2.31
C PHE A 296 6.92 -17.50 3.37
N LEU A 297 8.11 -16.98 3.67
CA LEU A 297 8.98 -17.55 4.71
C LEU A 297 8.31 -17.52 6.09
N GLU A 298 7.52 -16.51 6.39
CA GLU A 298 6.74 -16.44 7.61
C GLU A 298 5.72 -17.58 7.72
N SER A 299 5.05 -17.90 6.63
CA SER A 299 4.01 -18.94 6.62
C SER A 299 4.58 -20.35 6.71
N SER A 300 5.73 -20.59 6.08
CA SER A 300 6.31 -21.92 5.91
C SER A 300 7.59 -22.17 6.75
N HIS A 301 8.39 -21.13 7.00
CA HIS A 301 9.72 -21.21 7.62
C HIS A 301 9.98 -20.10 8.64
N ARG A 302 8.95 -19.76 9.43
CA ARG A 302 8.95 -18.65 10.38
C ARG A 302 10.18 -18.60 11.29
N THR A 303 10.60 -19.75 11.84
CA THR A 303 11.78 -19.82 12.72
C THR A 303 13.05 -19.40 11.98
N GLY A 304 13.21 -19.82 10.72
CA GLY A 304 14.32 -19.41 9.87
C GLY A 304 14.30 -17.90 9.58
N LEU A 305 13.16 -17.38 9.19
CA LEU A 305 12.99 -15.95 8.93
C LEU A 305 13.30 -15.10 10.17
N LEU A 306 12.71 -15.40 11.33
CA LEU A 306 12.91 -14.63 12.56
C LEU A 306 14.34 -14.72 13.12
N ARG A 307 15.06 -15.80 12.85
CA ARG A 307 16.47 -15.90 13.19
C ARG A 307 17.32 -14.92 12.40
N GLU A 308 16.98 -14.67 11.14
CA GLU A 308 17.74 -13.79 10.26
C GLU A 308 17.23 -12.35 10.28
N VAL A 309 15.92 -12.14 10.47
CA VAL A 309 15.25 -10.83 10.51
C VAL A 309 14.33 -10.75 11.74
N PRO A 310 14.86 -10.52 12.94
CA PRO A 310 14.07 -10.50 14.19
C PRO A 310 12.97 -9.42 14.20
N GLU A 311 13.19 -8.30 13.52
CA GLU A 311 12.27 -7.17 13.40
C GLU A 311 10.93 -7.56 12.76
N TRP A 312 10.93 -8.63 11.94
CA TRP A 312 9.72 -9.15 11.30
C TRP A 312 8.66 -9.60 12.32
N GLN A 313 9.09 -9.92 13.56
CA GLN A 313 8.15 -10.29 14.62
C GLN A 313 7.22 -9.15 15.04
N ARG A 314 7.64 -7.89 14.89
CA ARG A 314 6.93 -6.71 15.40
C ARG A 314 5.89 -6.19 14.41
N THR A 315 6.23 -6.13 13.13
CA THR A 315 5.34 -5.67 12.06
C THR A 315 5.55 -6.51 10.82
N ARG A 316 4.45 -7.01 10.28
CA ARG A 316 4.43 -7.90 9.12
C ARG A 316 4.17 -7.08 7.85
N GLY A 317 4.89 -7.40 6.79
CA GLY A 317 4.69 -6.83 5.46
C GLY A 317 4.65 -7.91 4.39
N GLY A 318 4.59 -7.50 3.12
CA GLY A 318 4.68 -8.43 1.99
C GLY A 318 6.10 -8.95 1.81
N GLY A 319 7.07 -8.05 1.85
CA GLY A 319 8.50 -8.34 1.75
C GLY A 319 8.89 -9.08 0.49
N LEU A 320 8.24 -8.80 -0.67
CA LEU A 320 8.56 -9.44 -1.95
C LEU A 320 9.71 -8.69 -2.64
N TRP A 321 10.78 -9.43 -2.94
CA TRP A 321 11.92 -8.96 -3.71
C TRP A 321 12.16 -9.90 -4.89
N LEU A 322 12.22 -9.33 -6.08
CA LEU A 322 12.46 -10.04 -7.34
C LEU A 322 13.79 -9.64 -7.93
N ARG A 323 14.39 -10.53 -8.73
CA ARG A 323 15.56 -10.24 -9.54
C ARG A 323 15.32 -10.67 -10.98
N ARG A 324 15.66 -9.81 -11.94
CA ARG A 324 15.70 -10.15 -13.36
C ARG A 324 16.89 -11.06 -13.61
N LYS A 325 16.67 -12.26 -14.18
CA LYS A 325 17.75 -13.24 -14.48
C LYS A 325 18.28 -13.10 -15.90
N SER A 326 17.39 -12.96 -16.87
CA SER A 326 17.71 -12.92 -18.30
C SER A 326 16.83 -11.95 -19.06
#